data_fdf8e5293efb7752e78912b2bb9552e2
#
_entry.id   fdf8e5293efb7752e78912b2bb9552e2
#
_cell.length_a   1.000
_cell.length_b   1.000
_cell.length_c   1.000
_cell.angle_alpha   90.00
_cell.angle_beta   90.00
_cell.angle_gamma   90.00
#
_symmetry.space_group_name_H-M   'P 1'
#
loop_
_entity.id
_entity.type
_entity.pdbx_description
1 polymer ?
#
loop_
_entity_poly.entity_id
_entity_poly.type
_entity_poly.pdbx_seq_one_letter_code
_entity_poly.pdbx_strand_id
1 'polypeptide(L)'
;MSIIQYNHRTMESAVVNLWNECCVFDPLTTQKFRKQALFDENFDNGLCFVEIEDDQVVGFILGTKRKFPYLERGLESDQGWINVIFVKEEYRRRGIGTKLLRTVEDILTERGVKKITLAAYSPNFFFAGLDPDNYPQSIGFFEKNAYSAYEKHYSMGMNLHGFQISEKVKEKKRLAESKGYVFQNFTYEYSLELLDFLKEEFGGGWKRSALINMQKDQAQERLFLVLNPEGKICGFANRSIDDNEMRFGPIGVSAKERNNGLGSILLECAMYEMTKKGLYRMFFMTTDDHGRRYYERIGLDVIRTFITYRKEIN
;
A
#
# COMPACT_ATOMS: atom_id res chain seq x y z
N MET A 1 -26.22 -22.06 9.64
CA MET A 1 -25.65 -20.71 9.39
C MET A 1 -25.43 -19.98 10.69
N SER A 2 -24.19 -19.74 11.09
CA SER A 2 -23.89 -18.96 12.29
C SER A 2 -22.65 -18.09 12.06
N ILE A 3 -22.81 -16.76 12.29
CA ILE A 3 -21.67 -15.87 12.40
C ILE A 3 -21.07 -16.03 13.78
N ILE A 4 -19.80 -16.39 13.82
CA ILE A 4 -19.05 -16.51 15.05
C ILE A 4 -17.75 -15.71 14.96
N GLN A 5 -17.23 -15.35 16.12
CA GLN A 5 -15.97 -14.65 16.23
C GLN A 5 -14.81 -15.54 15.74
N TYR A 6 -13.89 -14.97 14.98
CA TYR A 6 -12.72 -15.69 14.49
C TYR A 6 -11.87 -16.23 15.64
N ASN A 7 -11.48 -17.49 15.54
CA ASN A 7 -10.54 -18.12 16.46
C ASN A 7 -9.27 -18.52 15.72
N HIS A 8 -8.19 -17.78 15.98
CA HIS A 8 -6.90 -18.01 15.35
C HIS A 8 -6.40 -19.45 15.47
N ARG A 9 -6.58 -20.10 16.61
CA ARG A 9 -6.06 -21.46 16.87
C ARG A 9 -6.70 -22.53 15.99
N THR A 10 -7.96 -22.36 15.63
CA THR A 10 -8.77 -23.39 14.96
C THR A 10 -9.17 -23.04 13.53
N MET A 11 -9.14 -21.74 13.14
CA MET A 11 -9.73 -21.28 11.89
C MET A 11 -8.73 -20.66 10.90
N GLU A 12 -7.48 -20.41 11.32
CA GLU A 12 -6.51 -19.70 10.48
C GLU A 12 -6.31 -20.36 9.11
N SER A 13 -6.07 -21.68 9.09
CA SER A 13 -5.85 -22.40 7.83
C SER A 13 -7.10 -22.38 6.94
N ALA A 14 -8.29 -22.55 7.52
CA ALA A 14 -9.54 -22.50 6.78
C ALA A 14 -9.79 -21.10 6.16
N VAL A 15 -9.53 -20.03 6.92
CA VAL A 15 -9.66 -18.66 6.43
C VAL A 15 -8.66 -18.34 5.32
N VAL A 16 -7.38 -18.74 5.45
CA VAL A 16 -6.36 -18.53 4.41
C VAL A 16 -6.67 -19.33 3.15
N ASN A 17 -7.15 -20.57 3.28
CA ASN A 17 -7.57 -21.38 2.15
C ASN A 17 -8.77 -20.72 1.42
N LEU A 18 -9.80 -20.33 2.17
CA LEU A 18 -10.97 -19.64 1.61
C LEU A 18 -10.59 -18.30 0.97
N TRP A 19 -9.61 -17.56 1.55
CA TRP A 19 -9.04 -16.36 0.91
C TRP A 19 -8.52 -16.68 -0.49
N ASN A 20 -7.70 -17.72 -0.62
CA ASN A 20 -7.07 -18.08 -1.88
C ASN A 20 -8.08 -18.62 -2.92
N GLU A 21 -9.20 -19.18 -2.48
CA GLU A 21 -10.32 -19.54 -3.34
C GLU A 21 -11.10 -18.29 -3.84
N CYS A 22 -11.30 -17.31 -2.97
CA CYS A 22 -12.13 -16.12 -3.26
C CYS A 22 -11.34 -14.96 -3.89
N CYS A 23 -10.07 -14.79 -3.51
CA CYS A 23 -9.20 -13.67 -3.91
C CYS A 23 -8.06 -14.18 -4.80
N VAL A 24 -8.39 -14.83 -5.90
CA VAL A 24 -7.44 -15.54 -6.79
C VAL A 24 -6.35 -14.67 -7.40
N PHE A 25 -6.60 -13.36 -7.54
CA PHE A 25 -5.60 -12.40 -8.03
C PHE A 25 -4.67 -11.88 -6.93
N ASP A 26 -4.94 -12.20 -5.66
CA ASP A 26 -4.20 -11.72 -4.49
C ASP A 26 -3.94 -12.87 -3.51
N PRO A 27 -3.18 -13.90 -3.90
CA PRO A 27 -2.93 -15.05 -3.05
C PRO A 27 -2.18 -14.64 -1.78
N LEU A 28 -2.58 -15.27 -0.68
CA LEU A 28 -2.10 -14.96 0.65
C LEU A 28 -1.48 -16.20 1.30
N THR A 29 -0.30 -16.05 1.88
CA THR A 29 0.27 -17.07 2.77
C THR A 29 -0.18 -16.83 4.21
N THR A 30 -0.20 -17.89 5.02
CA THR A 30 -0.45 -17.80 6.47
C THR A 30 0.48 -16.80 7.14
N GLN A 31 1.76 -16.78 6.76
CA GLN A 31 2.72 -15.83 7.29
C GLN A 31 2.36 -14.37 6.95
N LYS A 32 1.94 -14.11 5.71
CA LYS A 32 1.52 -12.77 5.29
C LYS A 32 0.21 -12.36 5.99
N PHE A 33 -0.74 -13.27 6.16
CA PHE A 33 -1.96 -13.03 6.93
C PHE A 33 -1.64 -12.63 8.38
N ARG A 34 -0.77 -13.40 9.05
CA ARG A 34 -0.32 -13.05 10.41
C ARG A 34 0.31 -11.67 10.47
N LYS A 35 1.25 -11.38 9.55
CA LYS A 35 1.97 -10.10 9.52
C LYS A 35 1.04 -8.90 9.28
N GLN A 36 0.07 -9.03 8.39
CA GLN A 36 -0.79 -7.90 7.99
C GLN A 36 -2.08 -7.78 8.82
N ALA A 37 -2.55 -8.85 9.44
CA ALA A 37 -3.74 -8.84 10.29
C ALA A 37 -3.38 -9.03 11.77
N LEU A 38 -2.96 -10.24 12.16
CA LEU A 38 -2.87 -10.63 13.56
C LEU A 38 -1.78 -9.87 14.34
N PHE A 39 -0.70 -9.46 13.69
CA PHE A 39 0.41 -8.70 14.30
C PHE A 39 0.27 -7.20 14.12
N ASP A 40 -0.88 -6.72 13.60
CA ASP A 40 -1.21 -5.30 13.65
C ASP A 40 -1.56 -4.88 15.07
N GLU A 41 -0.97 -3.78 15.54
CA GLU A 41 -1.21 -3.25 16.90
C GLU A 41 -2.70 -2.94 17.15
N ASN A 42 -3.46 -2.68 16.09
CA ASN A 42 -4.89 -2.39 16.14
C ASN A 42 -5.77 -3.61 15.87
N PHE A 43 -5.18 -4.80 15.72
CA PHE A 43 -5.99 -6.02 15.55
C PHE A 43 -6.98 -6.16 16.70
N ASP A 44 -8.23 -6.43 16.36
CA ASP A 44 -9.30 -6.62 17.30
C ASP A 44 -10.13 -7.85 16.91
N ASN A 45 -10.05 -8.89 17.72
CA ASN A 45 -10.84 -10.09 17.49
C ASN A 45 -12.35 -9.80 17.51
N GLY A 46 -12.79 -8.75 18.24
CA GLY A 46 -14.18 -8.30 18.26
C GLY A 46 -14.64 -7.63 16.96
N LEU A 47 -13.77 -7.50 15.95
CA LEU A 47 -14.07 -7.01 14.60
C LEU A 47 -13.69 -8.05 13.52
N CYS A 48 -13.50 -9.29 13.91
CA CYS A 48 -13.07 -10.39 13.04
C CYS A 48 -14.02 -11.57 13.16
N PHE A 49 -14.75 -11.89 12.08
CA PHE A 49 -15.82 -12.91 12.10
C PHE A 49 -15.74 -13.85 10.91
N VAL A 50 -16.25 -15.05 11.13
CA VAL A 50 -16.48 -16.06 10.10
C VAL A 50 -17.95 -16.48 10.08
N GLU A 51 -18.44 -16.86 8.90
CA GLU A 51 -19.67 -17.61 8.75
C GLU A 51 -19.33 -19.08 8.61
N ILE A 52 -20.00 -19.93 9.43
CA ILE A 52 -19.88 -21.38 9.39
C ILE A 52 -21.18 -21.98 8.83
N GLU A 53 -21.05 -22.85 7.84
CA GLU A 53 -22.14 -23.69 7.31
C GLU A 53 -21.56 -25.08 7.03
N ASP A 54 -22.28 -26.13 7.46
CA ASP A 54 -21.87 -27.54 7.34
C ASP A 54 -20.42 -27.79 7.84
N ASP A 55 -20.10 -27.23 9.02
CA ASP A 55 -18.80 -27.31 9.67
C ASP A 55 -17.62 -26.70 8.84
N GLN A 56 -17.94 -25.91 7.82
CA GLN A 56 -16.95 -25.23 6.99
C GLN A 56 -17.02 -23.71 7.13
N VAL A 57 -15.86 -23.07 7.09
CA VAL A 57 -15.77 -21.60 6.96
C VAL A 57 -16.16 -21.23 5.53
N VAL A 58 -17.30 -20.56 5.36
CA VAL A 58 -17.83 -20.15 4.06
C VAL A 58 -17.81 -18.66 3.83
N GLY A 59 -17.50 -17.86 4.86
CA GLY A 59 -17.36 -16.42 4.78
C GLY A 59 -16.44 -15.88 5.86
N PHE A 60 -15.80 -14.76 5.58
CA PHE A 60 -14.88 -14.09 6.50
C PHE A 60 -14.99 -12.57 6.34
N ILE A 61 -14.85 -11.86 7.45
CA ILE A 61 -14.70 -10.40 7.48
C ILE A 61 -13.68 -10.01 8.54
N LEU A 62 -12.88 -9.00 8.21
CA LEU A 62 -11.97 -8.31 9.13
C LEU A 62 -12.22 -6.82 9.08
N GLY A 63 -12.62 -6.24 10.19
CA GLY A 63 -12.68 -4.81 10.41
C GLY A 63 -11.55 -4.32 11.32
N THR A 64 -11.31 -3.01 11.28
CA THR A 64 -10.34 -2.35 12.16
C THR A 64 -10.88 -1.01 12.65
N LYS A 65 -10.62 -0.71 13.92
CA LYS A 65 -10.68 0.64 14.52
C LYS A 65 -9.37 0.86 15.27
N ARG A 66 -8.74 2.03 15.11
CA ARG A 66 -7.47 2.28 15.80
C ARG A 66 -7.63 2.30 17.31
N LYS A 67 -6.75 1.59 17.97
CA LYS A 67 -6.48 1.63 19.43
C LYS A 67 -5.21 2.43 19.71
N PHE A 68 -4.28 2.43 18.74
CA PHE A 68 -3.01 3.13 18.76
C PHE A 68 -2.95 4.16 17.63
N PRO A 69 -2.38 5.36 17.89
CA PRO A 69 -2.28 6.40 16.87
C PRO A 69 -1.36 6.01 15.72
N TYR A 70 -1.71 6.43 14.52
CA TYR A 70 -0.86 6.24 13.35
C TYR A 70 -0.28 7.56 12.87
N LEU A 71 0.95 7.82 13.28
CA LEU A 71 1.71 9.01 12.91
C LEU A 71 0.90 10.29 13.15
N GLU A 72 0.97 11.26 12.25
CA GLU A 72 0.25 12.54 12.33
C GLU A 72 -1.27 12.40 12.23
N ARG A 73 -1.78 11.28 11.74
CA ARG A 73 -3.23 11.00 11.68
C ARG A 73 -3.84 10.74 13.04
N GLY A 74 -3.01 10.40 14.04
CA GLY A 74 -3.50 10.07 15.36
C GLY A 74 -4.38 8.82 15.39
N LEU A 75 -5.38 8.82 16.27
CA LEU A 75 -6.30 7.69 16.44
C LEU A 75 -7.36 7.59 15.34
N GLU A 76 -7.62 8.69 14.59
CA GLU A 76 -8.73 8.73 13.64
C GLU A 76 -10.01 8.15 14.28
N SER A 77 -10.40 8.66 15.47
CA SER A 77 -11.38 8.02 16.37
C SER A 77 -12.78 7.87 15.78
N ASP A 78 -13.13 8.67 14.79
CA ASP A 78 -14.37 8.62 14.03
C ASP A 78 -14.31 7.69 12.80
N GLN A 79 -13.13 7.09 12.53
CA GLN A 79 -12.85 6.27 11.36
C GLN A 79 -12.79 4.78 11.73
N GLY A 80 -13.45 3.95 10.91
CA GLY A 80 -13.30 2.50 10.88
C GLY A 80 -12.96 2.00 9.48
N TRP A 81 -12.50 0.77 9.40
CA TRP A 81 -12.18 0.12 8.13
C TRP A 81 -12.79 -1.27 8.05
N ILE A 82 -13.24 -1.67 6.87
CA ILE A 82 -13.42 -3.06 6.49
C ILE A 82 -12.22 -3.44 5.64
N ASN A 83 -11.27 -4.13 6.23
CA ASN A 83 -9.99 -4.48 5.59
C ASN A 83 -10.18 -5.47 4.45
N VAL A 84 -11.07 -6.45 4.67
CA VAL A 84 -11.42 -7.49 3.72
C VAL A 84 -12.74 -8.16 4.11
N ILE A 85 -13.50 -8.57 3.11
CA ILE A 85 -14.67 -9.44 3.25
C ILE A 85 -14.76 -10.34 2.03
N PHE A 86 -15.04 -11.63 2.23
CA PHE A 86 -15.31 -12.56 1.15
C PHE A 86 -16.25 -13.68 1.58
N VAL A 87 -16.92 -14.26 0.61
CA VAL A 87 -17.85 -15.39 0.76
C VAL A 87 -17.56 -16.37 -0.35
N LYS A 88 -17.48 -17.64 0.00
CA LYS A 88 -17.29 -18.77 -0.92
C LYS A 88 -18.34 -18.73 -2.03
N GLU A 89 -17.96 -18.99 -3.27
CA GLU A 89 -18.80 -18.73 -4.44
C GLU A 89 -20.17 -19.42 -4.37
N GLU A 90 -20.22 -20.69 -4.00
CA GLU A 90 -21.46 -21.47 -3.89
C GLU A 90 -22.42 -20.99 -2.79
N TYR A 91 -21.90 -20.17 -1.87
CA TYR A 91 -22.65 -19.59 -0.74
C TYR A 91 -23.03 -18.12 -0.96
N ARG A 92 -22.64 -17.53 -2.09
CA ARG A 92 -23.02 -16.15 -2.44
C ARG A 92 -24.51 -16.06 -2.72
N ARG A 93 -25.02 -14.81 -2.69
CA ARG A 93 -26.45 -14.47 -2.90
C ARG A 93 -27.42 -15.06 -1.86
N ARG A 94 -26.93 -15.60 -0.76
CA ARG A 94 -27.72 -16.10 0.39
C ARG A 94 -27.75 -15.11 1.57
N GLY A 95 -27.31 -13.84 1.37
CA GLY A 95 -27.29 -12.82 2.42
C GLY A 95 -26.07 -12.86 3.36
N ILE A 96 -25.19 -13.84 3.28
CA ILE A 96 -24.02 -14.02 4.16
C ILE A 96 -23.12 -12.79 4.18
N GLY A 97 -22.72 -12.28 3.03
CA GLY A 97 -21.87 -11.08 2.94
C GLY A 97 -22.49 -9.85 3.60
N THR A 98 -23.80 -9.62 3.38
CA THR A 98 -24.52 -8.50 4.01
C THR A 98 -24.60 -8.67 5.52
N LYS A 99 -24.81 -9.88 6.01
CA LYS A 99 -24.87 -10.18 7.44
C LYS A 99 -23.51 -9.98 8.12
N LEU A 100 -22.42 -10.48 7.51
CA LEU A 100 -21.05 -10.25 7.98
C LEU A 100 -20.72 -8.75 8.02
N LEU A 101 -21.04 -8.03 6.95
CA LEU A 101 -20.78 -6.60 6.84
C LEU A 101 -21.51 -5.82 7.94
N ARG A 102 -22.81 -6.05 8.11
CA ARG A 102 -23.62 -5.40 9.16
C ARG A 102 -23.10 -5.72 10.56
N THR A 103 -22.72 -6.96 10.84
CA THR A 103 -22.16 -7.33 12.15
C THR A 103 -20.97 -6.43 12.52
N VAL A 104 -20.07 -6.17 11.60
CA VAL A 104 -18.91 -5.31 11.88
C VAL A 104 -19.28 -3.82 11.86
N GLU A 105 -20.17 -3.39 10.96
CA GLU A 105 -20.68 -2.01 10.91
C GLU A 105 -21.37 -1.61 12.21
N ASP A 106 -22.23 -2.48 12.76
CA ASP A 106 -22.96 -2.22 14.01
C ASP A 106 -21.98 -2.05 15.17
N ILE A 107 -21.00 -2.94 15.31
CA ILE A 107 -19.96 -2.85 16.35
C ILE A 107 -19.12 -1.57 16.19
N LEU A 108 -18.73 -1.22 14.96
CA LEU A 108 -17.99 0.02 14.70
C LEU A 108 -18.83 1.26 15.07
N THR A 109 -20.13 1.25 14.76
CA THR A 109 -21.06 2.31 15.09
C THR A 109 -21.22 2.45 16.61
N GLU A 110 -21.42 1.37 17.34
CA GLU A 110 -21.47 1.35 18.81
C GLU A 110 -20.19 1.90 19.45
N ARG A 111 -19.06 1.74 18.76
CA ARG A 111 -17.77 2.29 19.19
C ARG A 111 -17.53 3.75 18.75
N GLY A 112 -18.54 4.44 18.23
CA GLY A 112 -18.51 5.85 17.85
C GLY A 112 -17.85 6.15 16.50
N VAL A 113 -17.71 5.14 15.62
CA VAL A 113 -17.25 5.35 14.23
C VAL A 113 -18.35 6.08 13.45
N LYS A 114 -17.96 7.10 12.70
CA LYS A 114 -18.84 7.89 11.84
C LYS A 114 -18.56 7.67 10.34
N LYS A 115 -17.42 7.08 10.04
CA LYS A 115 -16.98 6.80 8.65
C LYS A 115 -16.35 5.44 8.56
N ILE A 116 -16.79 4.64 7.60
CA ILE A 116 -16.20 3.33 7.32
C ILE A 116 -15.60 3.34 5.91
N THR A 117 -14.30 3.10 5.82
CA THR A 117 -13.58 3.00 4.55
C THR A 117 -13.33 1.53 4.20
N LEU A 118 -13.50 1.17 2.94
CA LEU A 118 -13.18 -0.17 2.45
C LEU A 118 -11.71 -0.26 2.08
N ALA A 119 -11.06 -1.30 2.57
CA ALA A 119 -9.63 -1.53 2.36
C ALA A 119 -8.77 -0.32 2.76
N ALA A 120 -7.63 -0.10 2.11
CA ALA A 120 -6.76 1.08 2.27
C ALA A 120 -6.34 1.44 3.71
N TYR A 121 -6.45 0.51 4.66
CA TYR A 121 -6.03 0.69 6.04
C TYR A 121 -4.51 0.75 6.15
N SER A 122 -3.96 1.91 6.50
CA SER A 122 -2.51 2.07 6.73
C SER A 122 -2.15 1.75 8.18
N PRO A 123 -1.01 1.07 8.44
CA PRO A 123 0.03 0.70 7.47
C PRO A 123 -0.17 -0.68 6.81
N ASN A 124 -1.07 -1.52 7.31
CA ASN A 124 -1.16 -2.94 6.98
C ASN A 124 -2.37 -3.27 6.09
N PHE A 125 -2.53 -2.53 4.99
CA PHE A 125 -3.63 -2.83 4.06
C PHE A 125 -3.32 -4.06 3.17
N PHE A 126 -4.33 -4.86 2.91
CA PHE A 126 -4.29 -5.94 1.92
C PHE A 126 -4.50 -5.39 0.50
N PHE A 127 -5.41 -4.41 0.37
CA PHE A 127 -5.80 -3.79 -0.88
C PHE A 127 -5.79 -2.27 -0.73
N ALA A 128 -5.43 -1.57 -1.80
CA ALA A 128 -5.47 -0.09 -1.85
C ALA A 128 -6.90 0.46 -2.02
N GLY A 129 -7.88 -0.40 -2.25
CA GLY A 129 -9.29 -0.11 -2.48
C GLY A 129 -9.95 -1.33 -3.12
N LEU A 130 -11.17 -1.17 -3.65
CA LEU A 130 -11.82 -2.18 -4.49
C LEU A 130 -11.17 -2.19 -5.87
N ASP A 131 -10.95 -3.37 -6.41
CA ASP A 131 -10.41 -3.58 -7.76
C ASP A 131 -11.56 -3.92 -8.72
N PRO A 132 -11.98 -2.96 -9.56
CA PRO A 132 -13.12 -3.14 -10.45
C PRO A 132 -12.85 -4.13 -11.59
N ASP A 133 -11.60 -4.34 -11.95
CA ASP A 133 -11.21 -5.18 -13.09
C ASP A 133 -11.14 -6.66 -12.66
N ASN A 134 -10.55 -6.94 -11.51
CA ASN A 134 -10.38 -8.32 -11.01
C ASN A 134 -11.55 -8.81 -10.14
N TYR A 135 -12.25 -7.90 -9.44
CA TYR A 135 -13.38 -8.23 -8.55
C TYR A 135 -14.62 -7.36 -8.82
N PRO A 136 -15.13 -7.31 -10.07
CA PRO A 136 -16.22 -6.39 -10.47
C PRO A 136 -17.50 -6.57 -9.66
N GLN A 137 -17.79 -7.80 -9.21
CA GLN A 137 -18.98 -8.09 -8.40
C GLN A 137 -18.96 -7.41 -7.03
N SER A 138 -17.80 -7.00 -6.52
CA SER A 138 -17.68 -6.32 -5.23
C SER A 138 -18.28 -4.91 -5.26
N ILE A 139 -18.16 -4.21 -6.39
CA ILE A 139 -18.66 -2.84 -6.57
C ILE A 139 -20.16 -2.77 -6.27
N GLY A 140 -20.96 -3.54 -7.02
CA GLY A 140 -22.42 -3.54 -6.83
C GLY A 140 -22.87 -4.06 -5.46
N PHE A 141 -22.06 -4.91 -4.80
CA PHE A 141 -22.34 -5.33 -3.43
C PHE A 141 -22.21 -4.17 -2.46
N PHE A 142 -21.12 -3.43 -2.52
CA PHE A 142 -20.89 -2.32 -1.58
C PHE A 142 -21.77 -1.11 -1.87
N GLU A 143 -22.04 -0.79 -3.13
CA GLU A 143 -22.97 0.29 -3.49
C GLU A 143 -24.40 0.02 -2.95
N LYS A 144 -24.88 -1.22 -3.01
CA LYS A 144 -26.15 -1.64 -2.38
C LYS A 144 -26.16 -1.52 -0.86
N ASN A 145 -24.99 -1.54 -0.22
CA ASN A 145 -24.80 -1.34 1.22
C ASN A 145 -24.44 0.12 1.57
N ALA A 146 -24.73 1.07 0.68
CA ALA A 146 -24.57 2.51 0.85
C ALA A 146 -23.10 3.00 0.96
N TYR A 147 -22.18 2.26 0.37
CA TYR A 147 -20.83 2.77 0.15
C TYR A 147 -20.76 3.52 -1.19
N SER A 148 -20.02 4.60 -1.23
CA SER A 148 -19.80 5.41 -2.43
C SER A 148 -18.31 5.53 -2.75
N ALA A 149 -18.00 5.65 -4.05
CA ALA A 149 -16.64 5.88 -4.52
C ALA A 149 -16.10 7.22 -3.98
N TYR A 150 -14.88 7.21 -3.50
CA TYR A 150 -14.24 8.36 -2.86
C TYR A 150 -12.97 8.80 -3.60
N GLU A 151 -12.07 7.88 -3.89
CA GLU A 151 -10.78 8.17 -4.50
C GLU A 151 -10.32 7.01 -5.40
N LYS A 152 -9.58 7.33 -6.46
CA LYS A 152 -9.05 6.35 -7.40
C LYS A 152 -7.53 6.31 -7.34
N HIS A 153 -6.97 5.11 -7.30
CA HIS A 153 -5.54 4.86 -7.22
C HIS A 153 -5.10 3.89 -8.30
N TYR A 154 -3.84 4.01 -8.71
CA TYR A 154 -3.25 3.16 -9.74
C TYR A 154 -1.99 2.50 -9.22
N SER A 155 -1.91 1.19 -9.33
CA SER A 155 -0.63 0.49 -9.28
C SER A 155 -0.02 0.53 -10.67
N MET A 156 1.27 0.86 -10.73
CA MET A 156 1.95 0.94 -12.00
C MET A 156 3.23 0.11 -11.99
N GLY A 157 3.67 -0.30 -13.15
CA GLY A 157 4.89 -1.08 -13.28
C GLY A 157 5.48 -1.02 -14.67
N MET A 158 6.67 -1.58 -14.81
CA MET A 158 7.41 -1.62 -16.05
C MET A 158 8.25 -2.89 -16.13
N ASN A 159 8.38 -3.44 -17.33
CA ASN A 159 9.39 -4.45 -17.65
C ASN A 159 10.74 -3.73 -17.86
N LEU A 160 11.75 -4.15 -17.10
CA LEU A 160 13.08 -3.56 -17.13
C LEU A 160 14.08 -4.37 -17.99
N HIS A 161 13.63 -5.41 -18.69
CA HIS A 161 14.53 -6.18 -19.54
C HIS A 161 15.13 -5.30 -20.65
N GLY A 162 16.46 -5.24 -20.69
CA GLY A 162 17.17 -4.36 -21.62
C GLY A 162 17.08 -2.86 -21.32
N PHE A 163 16.53 -2.48 -20.17
CA PHE A 163 16.41 -1.06 -19.78
C PHE A 163 17.79 -0.39 -19.71
N GLN A 164 17.89 0.78 -20.30
CA GLN A 164 19.05 1.67 -20.24
C GLN A 164 18.58 3.08 -19.88
N ILE A 165 19.41 3.81 -19.15
CA ILE A 165 19.15 5.23 -18.89
C ILE A 165 19.08 5.96 -20.24
N SER A 166 18.01 6.71 -20.47
CA SER A 166 17.80 7.45 -21.70
C SER A 166 18.87 8.55 -21.89
N GLU A 167 19.25 8.84 -23.13
CA GLU A 167 20.22 9.91 -23.42
C GLU A 167 19.76 11.26 -22.87
N LYS A 168 18.46 11.53 -22.93
CA LYS A 168 17.85 12.72 -22.33
C LYS A 168 18.10 12.81 -20.82
N VAL A 169 18.02 11.70 -20.09
CA VAL A 169 18.25 11.68 -18.63
C VAL A 169 19.74 11.72 -18.32
N LYS A 170 20.58 11.08 -19.11
CA LYS A 170 22.05 11.22 -18.99
C LYS A 170 22.50 12.66 -19.14
N GLU A 171 21.96 13.39 -20.13
CA GLU A 171 22.26 14.80 -20.32
C GLU A 171 21.77 15.67 -19.15
N LYS A 172 20.53 15.46 -18.69
CA LYS A 172 20.02 16.14 -17.50
C LYS A 172 20.90 15.87 -16.27
N LYS A 173 21.38 14.64 -16.10
CA LYS A 173 22.23 14.26 -14.97
C LYS A 173 23.56 15.01 -15.04
N ARG A 174 24.24 15.04 -16.20
CA ARG A 174 25.47 15.82 -16.40
C ARG A 174 25.27 17.29 -16.09
N LEU A 175 24.15 17.87 -16.55
CA LEU A 175 23.83 19.27 -16.28
C LEU A 175 23.56 19.52 -14.79
N ALA A 176 22.89 18.62 -14.10
CA ALA A 176 22.67 18.72 -12.65
C ALA A 176 24.01 18.61 -11.90
N GLU A 177 24.85 17.62 -12.24
CA GLU A 177 26.19 17.44 -11.66
C GLU A 177 27.08 18.66 -11.89
N SER A 178 27.04 19.32 -13.08
CA SER A 178 27.78 20.54 -13.34
C SER A 178 27.32 21.75 -12.50
N LYS A 179 26.09 21.67 -11.96
CA LYS A 179 25.53 22.65 -11.02
C LYS A 179 25.81 22.29 -9.56
N GLY A 180 26.51 21.19 -9.29
CA GLY A 180 26.87 20.76 -7.95
C GLY A 180 25.92 19.76 -7.29
N TYR A 181 24.90 19.25 -7.99
CA TYR A 181 24.08 18.16 -7.45
C TYR A 181 24.85 16.84 -7.41
N VAL A 182 24.65 16.09 -6.34
CA VAL A 182 25.27 14.76 -6.15
C VAL A 182 24.19 13.69 -6.09
N PHE A 183 24.39 12.60 -6.83
CA PHE A 183 23.51 11.43 -6.87
C PHE A 183 24.25 10.24 -6.26
N GLN A 184 23.77 9.73 -5.15
CA GLN A 184 24.47 8.68 -4.41
C GLN A 184 23.54 7.71 -3.70
N ASN A 185 24.07 6.54 -3.35
CA ASN A 185 23.43 5.65 -2.42
C ASN A 185 23.45 6.25 -1.01
N PHE A 186 22.48 5.83 -0.20
CA PHE A 186 22.43 6.21 1.21
C PHE A 186 23.68 5.74 1.96
N THR A 187 24.16 6.58 2.87
CA THR A 187 25.12 6.22 3.91
C THR A 187 24.57 6.67 5.26
N TYR A 188 24.95 6.01 6.36
CA TYR A 188 24.35 6.25 7.67
C TYR A 188 24.62 7.64 8.24
N GLU A 189 25.58 8.37 7.73
CA GLU A 189 25.83 9.77 8.10
C GLU A 189 24.65 10.69 7.74
N TYR A 190 23.86 10.34 6.73
CA TYR A 190 22.65 11.07 6.31
C TYR A 190 21.37 10.63 7.04
N SER A 191 21.44 9.72 8.00
CA SER A 191 20.25 9.08 8.59
C SER A 191 19.27 10.09 9.16
N LEU A 192 19.73 10.99 10.03
CA LEU A 192 18.85 11.96 10.70
C LEU A 192 18.35 13.00 9.72
N GLU A 193 19.21 13.53 8.86
CA GLU A 193 18.84 14.50 7.84
C GLU A 193 17.78 13.93 6.88
N LEU A 194 17.94 12.67 6.45
CA LEU A 194 16.94 12.00 5.59
C LEU A 194 15.61 11.84 6.29
N LEU A 195 15.60 11.44 7.56
CA LEU A 195 14.36 11.26 8.32
C LEU A 195 13.62 12.59 8.53
N ASP A 196 14.34 13.68 8.75
CA ASP A 196 13.75 15.01 8.91
C ASP A 196 13.26 15.54 7.56
N PHE A 197 14.06 15.46 6.51
CA PHE A 197 13.67 15.81 5.15
C PHE A 197 12.38 15.10 4.71
N LEU A 198 12.29 13.78 4.93
CA LEU A 198 11.10 13.03 4.54
C LEU A 198 9.87 13.41 5.35
N LYS A 199 10.03 13.69 6.65
CA LYS A 199 8.92 14.14 7.49
C LYS A 199 8.40 15.50 7.06
N GLU A 200 9.29 16.44 6.79
CA GLU A 200 8.94 17.81 6.42
C GLU A 200 8.34 17.93 5.02
N GLU A 201 8.91 17.26 4.02
CA GLU A 201 8.48 17.38 2.62
C GLU A 201 7.33 16.44 2.25
N PHE A 202 7.23 15.25 2.89
CA PHE A 202 6.33 14.18 2.46
C PHE A 202 5.51 13.54 3.60
N GLY A 203 5.81 13.87 4.85
CA GLY A 203 5.10 13.37 6.02
C GLY A 203 5.65 12.05 6.59
N GLY A 204 5.11 11.67 7.75
CA GLY A 204 5.60 10.56 8.56
C GLY A 204 5.56 9.19 7.90
N GLY A 205 4.66 8.97 6.95
CA GLY A 205 4.57 7.71 6.20
C GLY A 205 5.84 7.41 5.38
N TRP A 206 6.41 8.43 4.74
CA TRP A 206 7.67 8.30 3.99
C TRP A 206 8.85 8.15 4.93
N LYS A 207 8.90 8.95 6.01
CA LYS A 207 9.89 8.79 7.08
C LYS A 207 9.91 7.36 7.63
N ARG A 208 8.73 6.80 7.93
CA ARG A 208 8.59 5.42 8.40
C ARG A 208 9.12 4.41 7.38
N SER A 209 8.85 4.60 6.10
CA SER A 209 9.33 3.70 5.02
C SER A 209 10.86 3.68 4.93
N ALA A 210 11.50 4.84 5.04
CA ALA A 210 12.97 4.93 5.08
C ALA A 210 13.53 4.28 6.34
N LEU A 211 12.95 4.55 7.51
CA LEU A 211 13.37 3.98 8.78
C LEU A 211 13.31 2.44 8.78
N ILE A 212 12.27 1.85 8.19
CA ILE A 212 12.17 0.39 8.03
C ILE A 212 13.36 -0.16 7.24
N ASN A 213 13.78 0.51 6.18
CA ASN A 213 14.91 0.07 5.38
C ASN A 213 16.26 0.37 6.05
N MET A 214 16.38 1.47 6.80
CA MET A 214 17.58 1.75 7.58
C MET A 214 17.86 0.72 8.69
N GLN A 215 16.81 0.08 9.19
CA GLN A 215 16.90 -0.99 10.21
C GLN A 215 17.20 -2.37 9.63
N LYS A 216 17.26 -2.50 8.30
CA LYS A 216 17.57 -3.76 7.61
C LYS A 216 19.01 -3.75 7.12
N ASP A 217 19.57 -4.95 6.96
CA ASP A 217 20.82 -5.11 6.24
C ASP A 217 20.70 -4.54 4.83
N GLN A 218 21.81 -4.03 4.29
CA GLN A 218 21.88 -3.47 2.94
C GLN A 218 20.99 -2.21 2.73
N ALA A 219 20.79 -1.37 3.77
CA ALA A 219 20.04 -0.12 3.66
C ALA A 219 20.53 0.78 2.51
N GLN A 220 21.86 0.88 2.33
CA GLN A 220 22.51 1.65 1.28
C GLN A 220 22.16 1.16 -0.15
N GLU A 221 21.72 -0.08 -0.31
CA GLU A 221 21.30 -0.61 -1.59
C GLU A 221 19.80 -0.36 -1.89
N ARG A 222 19.04 0.05 -0.86
CA ARG A 222 17.59 0.25 -0.93
C ARG A 222 17.20 1.72 -0.96
N LEU A 223 18.09 2.60 -0.52
CA LEU A 223 17.85 4.03 -0.40
C LEU A 223 18.83 4.78 -1.31
N PHE A 224 18.30 5.71 -2.08
CA PHE A 224 19.07 6.54 -3.01
C PHE A 224 18.79 8.01 -2.76
N LEU A 225 19.81 8.86 -2.76
CA LEU A 225 19.75 10.27 -2.38
C LEU A 225 20.18 11.19 -3.53
N VAL A 226 19.61 12.39 -3.54
CA VAL A 226 20.16 13.54 -4.26
C VAL A 226 20.48 14.63 -3.25
N LEU A 227 21.71 15.11 -3.31
CA LEU A 227 22.15 16.28 -2.57
C LEU A 227 22.16 17.50 -3.49
N ASN A 228 21.77 18.66 -2.96
CA ASN A 228 21.87 19.93 -3.67
C ASN A 228 23.31 20.50 -3.58
N PRO A 229 23.62 21.62 -4.25
CA PRO A 229 24.97 22.23 -4.24
C PRO A 229 25.49 22.59 -2.83
N GLU A 230 24.60 22.79 -1.86
CA GLU A 230 24.95 23.05 -0.45
C GLU A 230 25.17 21.76 0.35
N GLY A 231 25.13 20.60 -0.30
CA GLY A 231 25.32 19.29 0.33
C GLY A 231 24.10 18.79 1.13
N LYS A 232 22.92 19.40 0.96
CA LYS A 232 21.69 19.03 1.64
C LYS A 232 20.85 18.08 0.82
N ILE A 233 20.17 17.12 1.49
CA ILE A 233 19.26 16.20 0.83
C ILE A 233 18.09 16.98 0.21
N CYS A 234 17.89 16.79 -1.09
CA CYS A 234 16.79 17.40 -1.84
C CYS A 234 15.98 16.40 -2.67
N GLY A 235 16.41 15.14 -2.72
CA GLY A 235 15.70 14.07 -3.41
C GLY A 235 15.98 12.70 -2.80
N PHE A 236 15.04 11.81 -2.96
CA PHE A 236 15.05 10.50 -2.35
C PHE A 236 14.30 9.48 -3.20
N ALA A 237 14.82 8.27 -3.27
CA ALA A 237 14.10 7.11 -3.79
C ALA A 237 14.32 5.91 -2.86
N ASN A 238 13.27 5.10 -2.71
CA ASN A 238 13.26 3.92 -1.87
C ASN A 238 12.80 2.69 -2.68
N ARG A 239 13.21 1.51 -2.29
CA ARG A 239 12.73 0.24 -2.85
C ARG A 239 12.69 -0.87 -1.79
N SER A 240 11.97 -1.94 -2.08
CA SER A 240 11.96 -3.16 -1.26
C SER A 240 11.58 -2.95 0.22
N ILE A 241 10.64 -2.04 0.51
CA ILE A 241 10.23 -1.77 1.90
C ILE A 241 9.49 -2.94 2.57
N ASP A 242 8.84 -3.79 1.80
CA ASP A 242 8.09 -4.97 2.22
C ASP A 242 8.83 -6.29 1.90
N ASP A 243 10.15 -6.19 1.67
CA ASP A 243 11.03 -7.30 1.27
C ASP A 243 10.76 -7.86 -0.13
N ASN A 244 9.92 -7.22 -0.92
CA ASN A 244 9.78 -7.51 -2.34
C ASN A 244 10.76 -6.63 -3.14
N GLU A 245 11.82 -7.23 -3.65
CA GLU A 245 12.91 -6.52 -4.36
C GLU A 245 12.42 -5.77 -5.61
N MET A 246 11.32 -6.21 -6.23
CA MET A 246 10.73 -5.55 -7.40
C MET A 246 9.86 -4.33 -7.02
N ARG A 247 9.52 -4.16 -5.73
CA ARG A 247 8.71 -3.04 -5.28
C ARG A 247 9.55 -1.78 -5.15
N PHE A 248 9.18 -0.79 -5.95
CA PHE A 248 9.78 0.55 -5.98
C PHE A 248 8.93 1.57 -5.22
N GLY A 249 9.57 2.65 -4.76
CA GLY A 249 8.93 3.77 -4.09
C GLY A 249 8.91 3.67 -2.56
N PRO A 250 8.63 4.79 -1.90
CA PRO A 250 8.34 6.09 -2.51
C PRO A 250 9.55 6.76 -3.15
N ILE A 251 9.27 7.74 -4.03
CA ILE A 251 10.26 8.60 -4.71
C ILE A 251 9.77 10.05 -4.68
N GLY A 252 10.65 10.99 -4.38
CA GLY A 252 10.29 12.40 -4.36
C GLY A 252 11.49 13.34 -4.40
N VAL A 253 11.19 14.56 -4.80
CA VAL A 253 12.11 15.70 -4.83
C VAL A 253 11.46 16.86 -4.07
N SER A 254 12.24 17.55 -3.23
CA SER A 254 11.81 18.75 -2.50
C SER A 254 11.05 19.72 -3.42
N ALA A 255 10.01 20.35 -2.88
CA ALA A 255 9.21 21.31 -3.62
C ALA A 255 10.06 22.44 -4.22
N LYS A 256 11.13 22.86 -3.53
CA LYS A 256 12.05 23.93 -3.95
C LYS A 256 12.92 23.52 -5.15
N GLU A 257 13.18 22.23 -5.31
CA GLU A 257 14.07 21.68 -6.34
C GLU A 257 13.32 21.04 -7.52
N ARG A 258 12.00 21.18 -7.56
CA ARG A 258 11.19 20.70 -8.69
C ARG A 258 11.53 21.45 -9.98
N ASN A 259 11.21 20.82 -11.11
CA ASN A 259 11.50 21.32 -12.48
C ASN A 259 12.99 21.30 -12.89
N ASN A 260 13.91 20.89 -12.03
CA ASN A 260 15.33 20.66 -12.36
C ASN A 260 15.58 19.27 -12.99
N GLY A 261 14.54 18.47 -13.22
CA GLY A 261 14.66 17.15 -13.83
C GLY A 261 15.14 16.06 -12.88
N LEU A 262 15.37 16.35 -11.59
CA LEU A 262 15.93 15.43 -10.60
C LEU A 262 15.06 14.17 -10.42
N GLY A 263 13.74 14.29 -10.45
CA GLY A 263 12.83 13.14 -10.31
C GLY A 263 13.00 12.11 -11.43
N SER A 264 13.20 12.55 -12.68
CA SER A 264 13.45 11.61 -13.79
C SER A 264 14.82 10.96 -13.70
N ILE A 265 15.83 11.68 -13.20
CA ILE A 265 17.16 11.11 -12.96
C ILE A 265 17.09 10.05 -11.87
N LEU A 266 16.48 10.36 -10.72
CA LEU A 266 16.28 9.42 -9.62
C LEU A 266 15.58 8.14 -10.09
N LEU A 267 14.49 8.27 -10.84
CA LEU A 267 13.71 7.12 -11.28
C LEU A 267 14.48 6.23 -12.25
N GLU A 268 15.07 6.80 -13.32
CA GLU A 268 15.80 5.99 -14.30
C GLU A 268 17.10 5.41 -13.72
N CYS A 269 17.80 6.13 -12.84
CA CYS A 269 18.95 5.58 -12.13
C CYS A 269 18.55 4.40 -11.25
N ALA A 270 17.47 4.52 -10.48
CA ALA A 270 16.98 3.44 -9.64
C ALA A 270 16.55 2.21 -10.46
N MET A 271 15.86 2.40 -11.59
CA MET A 271 15.50 1.32 -12.52
C MET A 271 16.74 0.61 -13.08
N TYR A 272 17.77 1.40 -13.45
CA TYR A 272 19.03 0.84 -13.96
C TYR A 272 19.78 0.05 -12.88
N GLU A 273 19.83 0.52 -11.64
CA GLU A 273 20.40 -0.25 -10.53
C GLU A 273 19.63 -1.54 -10.23
N MET A 274 18.31 -1.55 -10.42
CA MET A 274 17.51 -2.77 -10.33
C MET A 274 17.92 -3.79 -11.41
N THR A 275 18.15 -3.37 -12.65
CA THR A 275 18.58 -4.28 -13.72
C THR A 275 19.95 -4.90 -13.45
N LYS A 276 20.89 -4.13 -12.88
CA LYS A 276 22.22 -4.65 -12.47
C LYS A 276 22.13 -5.77 -11.41
N LYS A 277 21.05 -5.75 -10.61
CA LYS A 277 20.75 -6.81 -9.63
C LYS A 277 19.98 -8.00 -10.22
N GLY A 278 19.76 -8.02 -11.52
CA GLY A 278 18.97 -9.05 -12.21
C GLY A 278 17.46 -8.92 -12.01
N LEU A 279 16.98 -7.74 -11.60
CA LEU A 279 15.55 -7.47 -11.47
C LEU A 279 15.04 -6.88 -12.77
N TYR A 280 14.20 -7.62 -13.46
CA TYR A 280 13.67 -7.24 -14.77
C TYR A 280 12.23 -6.72 -14.76
N ARG A 281 11.70 -6.47 -13.56
CA ARG A 281 10.39 -5.86 -13.36
C ARG A 281 10.44 -4.93 -12.18
N MET A 282 9.78 -3.77 -12.30
CA MET A 282 9.46 -2.93 -11.16
C MET A 282 7.97 -2.62 -11.09
N PHE A 283 7.47 -2.39 -9.89
CA PHE A 283 6.13 -1.89 -9.68
C PHE A 283 6.05 -1.08 -8.39
N PHE A 284 5.01 -0.25 -8.29
CA PHE A 284 4.60 0.37 -7.03
C PHE A 284 3.09 0.25 -6.83
N MET A 285 2.67 0.35 -5.57
CA MET A 285 1.32 -0.02 -5.17
C MET A 285 0.28 1.04 -5.52
N THR A 286 0.60 2.32 -5.34
CA THR A 286 -0.40 3.39 -5.49
C THR A 286 0.20 4.69 -5.99
N THR A 287 -0.55 5.34 -6.90
CA THR A 287 -0.39 6.74 -7.27
C THR A 287 -1.77 7.30 -7.64
N ASP A 288 -1.89 8.61 -7.65
CA ASP A 288 -3.06 9.34 -8.13
C ASP A 288 -3.03 9.58 -9.65
N ASP A 289 -4.02 10.27 -10.19
CA ASP A 289 -4.08 10.63 -11.61
C ASP A 289 -2.94 11.55 -12.07
N HIS A 290 -2.41 12.40 -11.19
CA HIS A 290 -1.28 13.27 -11.53
C HIS A 290 0.00 12.45 -11.67
N GLY A 291 0.28 11.60 -10.69
CA GLY A 291 1.42 10.69 -10.73
C GLY A 291 1.32 9.68 -11.88
N ARG A 292 0.12 9.11 -12.13
CA ARG A 292 -0.11 8.22 -13.27
C ARG A 292 0.37 8.84 -14.58
N ARG A 293 -0.09 10.06 -14.89
CA ARG A 293 0.32 10.78 -16.12
C ARG A 293 1.81 11.08 -16.19
N TYR A 294 2.46 11.28 -15.05
CA TYR A 294 3.91 11.45 -14.99
C TYR A 294 4.63 10.14 -15.33
N TYR A 295 4.23 9.03 -14.75
CA TYR A 295 4.89 7.74 -14.94
C TYR A 295 4.61 7.14 -16.33
N GLU A 296 3.42 7.32 -16.89
CA GLU A 296 3.09 6.92 -18.27
C GLU A 296 4.03 7.56 -19.30
N ARG A 297 4.40 8.82 -19.10
CA ARG A 297 5.38 9.52 -19.98
C ARG A 297 6.79 8.93 -19.91
N ILE A 298 7.08 8.16 -18.89
CA ILE A 298 8.37 7.48 -18.71
C ILE A 298 8.30 6.02 -19.17
N GLY A 299 7.12 5.56 -19.56
CA GLY A 299 6.90 4.21 -20.10
C GLY A 299 6.40 3.19 -19.06
N LEU A 300 5.90 3.63 -17.90
CA LEU A 300 5.23 2.74 -16.97
C LEU A 300 3.76 2.53 -17.39
N ASP A 301 3.30 1.31 -17.26
CA ASP A 301 1.91 0.94 -17.50
C ASP A 301 1.12 0.86 -16.21
N VAL A 302 -0.20 1.16 -16.30
CA VAL A 302 -1.14 0.84 -15.23
C VAL A 302 -1.32 -0.68 -15.20
N ILE A 303 -0.98 -1.31 -14.07
CA ILE A 303 -1.12 -2.75 -13.89
C ILE A 303 -2.37 -3.12 -13.10
N ARG A 304 -2.86 -2.22 -12.23
CA ARG A 304 -4.14 -2.38 -11.50
C ARG A 304 -4.74 -1.01 -11.20
N THR A 305 -6.06 -0.98 -11.17
CA THR A 305 -6.83 0.17 -10.70
C THR A 305 -7.54 -0.18 -9.40
N PHE A 306 -7.51 0.74 -8.43
CA PHE A 306 -8.24 0.61 -7.19
C PHE A 306 -9.14 1.82 -6.97
N ILE A 307 -10.32 1.58 -6.41
CA ILE A 307 -11.27 2.64 -6.03
C ILE A 307 -11.53 2.49 -4.53
N THR A 308 -11.19 3.51 -3.77
CA THR A 308 -11.53 3.57 -2.35
C THR A 308 -13.01 3.93 -2.22
N TYR A 309 -13.75 3.16 -1.44
CA TYR A 309 -15.16 3.39 -1.13
C TYR A 309 -15.32 3.76 0.35
N ARG A 310 -16.28 4.61 0.63
CA ARG A 310 -16.59 5.06 1.99
C ARG A 310 -18.09 5.09 2.22
N LYS A 311 -18.47 4.84 3.47
CA LYS A 311 -19.83 5.02 3.99
C LYS A 311 -19.77 5.95 5.19
N GLU A 312 -20.62 7.00 5.19
CA GLU A 312 -20.88 7.82 6.37
C GLU A 312 -21.94 7.11 7.22
N ILE A 313 -21.74 7.10 8.54
CA ILE A 313 -22.66 6.54 9.53
C ILE A 313 -23.35 7.73 10.21
N ASN A 314 -24.65 7.82 10.07
CA ASN A 314 -25.47 8.89 10.65
C ASN A 314 -25.90 8.55 12.07
#